data_74644b5afbcc9bb35e95bff55b7e315f
#
_entry.id   74644b5afbcc9bb35e95bff55b7e315f
#
_cell.length_a   1.000
_cell.length_b   1.000
_cell.length_c   1.000
_cell.angle_alpha   90.00
_cell.angle_beta   90.00
_cell.angle_gamma   90.00
#
_symmetry.space_group_name_H-M   'P 1'
#
loop_
_entity.id
_entity.type
_entity.pdbx_description
1 polymer ?
#
loop_
_entity_poly.entity_id
_entity_poly.type
_entity_poly.pdbx_seq_one_letter_code
_entity_poly.pdbx_strand_id
1 'polypeptide(L)'
;MMRSGKTRPGRGCHGGLIPVILLLLSGGLSQAALEPQLCQRGEVLLADDFEDFGTVPGRWFFREQWTVAKGTMIRTAVPGENQRVFVKKPRYGNCIIELKVAFQGAREIRVMTGTPGKYNAVVLLWPHGFRVTTARDQTVPHYPTIHGECAHQFEKGRFYPVMIEIHGEEILVRVGNENHVVVGRHPILARERDYFAFQVDRPGAAFDEVRLVSARGRADGWPAARGRFEKLQSQRPWLPHGVEEQQKVREVIARDQLYRGSEEFRGKVARVEERKAAAARQFPEVFRTMKERRKEIAAERKRLTEEDPAYRTLRNAINKLKRAEVDLLHLLHPGLKELPEAQYHAALARARSESQEATALQMVVANQKVMEVRMRTRYPQLEKTNENLRAEGRAARAKVADTPEFKLATRAVGEAVGAEKEAVMKAAEALVMVFAGEKANQ
;
A
#
# COMPACT_ATOMS: atom_id res chain seq x y z
N MET A 1 54.53 -47.58 38.08
CA MET A 1 54.35 -48.87 37.40
C MET A 1 53.94 -48.55 35.96
N MET A 2 54.90 -48.47 34.98
CA MET A 2 55.42 -49.52 34.09
C MET A 2 54.26 -50.33 33.47
N ARG A 3 54.06 -50.28 32.17
CA ARG A 3 54.79 -50.82 30.98
C ARG A 3 54.08 -50.27 29.71
N SER A 4 54.75 -49.68 28.72
CA SER A 4 55.68 -50.25 27.71
C SER A 4 55.05 -51.26 26.76
N GLY A 5 55.04 -50.94 25.48
CA GLY A 5 54.84 -51.87 24.35
C GLY A 5 54.60 -51.07 23.06
N LYS A 6 55.61 -50.69 22.35
CA LYS A 6 56.36 -51.17 21.17
C LYS A 6 55.48 -51.39 19.93
N THR A 7 55.61 -50.46 19.02
CA THR A 7 56.00 -50.48 17.60
C THR A 7 55.83 -51.76 16.74
N ARG A 8 55.27 -51.58 15.50
CA ARG A 8 55.98 -51.70 14.22
C ARG A 8 55.09 -51.40 13.00
N PRO A 9 55.69 -51.09 11.83
CA PRO A 9 55.10 -50.31 10.76
C PRO A 9 54.71 -51.19 9.57
N GLY A 10 53.76 -50.71 8.76
CA GLY A 10 53.39 -51.36 7.46
C GLY A 10 53.40 -50.33 6.33
N ARG A 11 54.27 -50.57 5.36
CA ARG A 11 54.40 -49.96 4.06
C ARG A 11 53.05 -49.96 3.33
N GLY A 12 52.55 -48.86 2.74
CA GLY A 12 53.00 -48.33 1.46
C GLY A 12 52.08 -48.78 0.34
N CYS A 13 51.24 -47.87 -0.19
CA CYS A 13 50.84 -47.91 -1.60
C CYS A 13 50.52 -46.48 -2.04
N HIS A 14 51.33 -45.96 -2.91
CA HIS A 14 51.06 -44.72 -3.65
C HIS A 14 49.91 -44.96 -4.63
N GLY A 15 48.77 -44.34 -4.38
CA GLY A 15 47.71 -44.14 -5.35
C GLY A 15 47.46 -42.66 -5.51
N GLY A 16 48.05 -42.07 -6.53
CA GLY A 16 47.82 -40.68 -6.86
C GLY A 16 46.37 -40.46 -7.29
N LEU A 17 45.59 -39.86 -6.41
CA LEU A 17 44.30 -39.28 -6.74
C LEU A 17 44.55 -37.84 -7.21
N ILE A 18 44.46 -37.65 -8.53
CA ILE A 18 44.32 -36.35 -9.16
C ILE A 18 42.99 -35.76 -8.64
N PRO A 19 42.97 -34.63 -7.95
CA PRO A 19 41.73 -33.95 -7.66
C PRO A 19 41.20 -33.37 -8.97
N VAL A 20 40.17 -33.97 -9.52
CA VAL A 20 39.34 -33.34 -10.55
C VAL A 20 38.66 -32.16 -9.85
N ILE A 21 39.25 -31.00 -10.03
CA ILE A 21 38.59 -29.72 -9.69
C ILE A 21 37.44 -29.59 -10.70
N LEU A 22 36.26 -30.02 -10.26
CA LEU A 22 35.00 -29.68 -10.90
C LEU A 22 34.79 -28.19 -10.71
N LEU A 23 35.28 -27.36 -11.61
CA LEU A 23 34.89 -25.98 -11.78
C LEU A 23 33.39 -26.01 -12.12
N LEU A 24 32.56 -25.98 -11.09
CA LEU A 24 31.17 -25.56 -11.21
C LEU A 24 31.21 -24.11 -11.70
N LEU A 25 31.26 -23.92 -13.00
CA LEU A 25 30.85 -22.73 -13.68
C LEU A 25 29.35 -22.53 -13.31
N SER A 26 29.10 -21.90 -12.19
CA SER A 26 27.82 -21.26 -11.92
C SER A 26 27.67 -20.12 -12.92
N GLY A 27 27.49 -20.47 -14.18
CA GLY A 27 27.02 -19.58 -15.21
C GLY A 27 25.62 -19.14 -14.80
N GLY A 28 25.55 -18.09 -14.01
CA GLY A 28 24.33 -17.34 -13.82
C GLY A 28 23.86 -16.97 -15.22
N LEU A 29 22.81 -17.64 -15.70
CA LEU A 29 22.12 -17.23 -16.92
C LEU A 29 21.74 -15.76 -16.72
N SER A 30 22.55 -14.86 -17.27
CA SER A 30 22.21 -13.45 -17.33
C SER A 30 20.86 -13.36 -18.03
N GLN A 31 19.83 -13.01 -17.29
CA GLN A 31 18.53 -12.76 -17.91
C GLN A 31 18.73 -11.61 -18.88
N ALA A 32 18.39 -11.83 -20.13
CA ALA A 32 18.47 -10.80 -21.16
C ALA A 32 17.68 -9.57 -20.72
N ALA A 33 18.25 -8.39 -20.91
CA ALA A 33 17.58 -7.15 -20.64
C ALA A 33 16.26 -7.07 -21.44
N LEU A 34 15.19 -6.62 -20.80
CA LEU A 34 13.92 -6.38 -21.48
C LEU A 34 14.06 -5.15 -22.40
N GLU A 35 13.63 -5.28 -23.66
CA GLU A 35 13.60 -4.15 -24.58
C GLU A 35 12.21 -3.50 -24.63
N PRO A 36 12.09 -2.16 -24.65
CA PRO A 36 10.80 -1.50 -24.74
C PRO A 36 10.00 -1.92 -25.97
N GLN A 37 8.67 -2.06 -25.77
CA GLN A 37 7.76 -2.50 -26.81
C GLN A 37 6.59 -1.53 -27.02
N LEU A 38 6.15 -0.83 -25.94
CA LEU A 38 5.11 0.19 -26.01
C LEU A 38 5.71 1.56 -26.34
N CYS A 39 6.87 1.86 -25.77
CA CYS A 39 7.51 3.17 -25.80
C CYS A 39 8.81 3.20 -26.59
N GLN A 40 9.09 4.31 -27.26
CA GLN A 40 10.43 4.63 -27.74
C GLN A 40 11.21 5.33 -26.62
N ARG A 41 12.47 4.90 -26.38
CA ARG A 41 13.34 5.50 -25.36
C ARG A 41 13.63 6.97 -25.64
N GLY A 42 13.51 7.79 -24.62
CA GLY A 42 13.87 9.20 -24.62
C GLY A 42 15.07 9.49 -23.72
N GLU A 43 14.95 10.58 -22.97
CA GLU A 43 15.98 11.05 -22.03
C GLU A 43 15.92 10.25 -20.71
N VAL A 44 17.08 9.97 -20.14
CA VAL A 44 17.20 9.35 -18.80
C VAL A 44 16.95 10.44 -17.75
N LEU A 45 15.86 10.33 -17.03
CA LEU A 45 15.46 11.26 -15.97
C LEU A 45 16.04 10.87 -14.60
N LEU A 46 16.25 9.58 -14.40
CA LEU A 46 16.90 8.99 -13.23
C LEU A 46 17.65 7.74 -13.66
N ALA A 47 18.87 7.57 -13.20
CA ALA A 47 19.60 6.31 -13.22
C ALA A 47 20.30 6.13 -11.89
N ASP A 48 20.14 4.98 -11.26
CA ASP A 48 20.74 4.65 -9.99
C ASP A 48 21.04 3.15 -9.91
N ASP A 49 22.30 2.81 -9.85
CA ASP A 49 22.82 1.46 -9.64
C ASP A 49 23.25 1.25 -8.17
N PHE A 50 23.02 2.27 -7.34
CA PHE A 50 23.32 2.29 -5.91
C PHE A 50 24.79 2.01 -5.54
N GLU A 51 25.73 2.06 -6.48
CA GLU A 51 27.16 1.87 -6.21
C GLU A 51 27.76 3.09 -5.51
N ASP A 52 27.32 4.31 -5.86
CA ASP A 52 27.74 5.55 -5.21
C ASP A 52 26.75 6.00 -4.14
N PHE A 53 26.98 5.54 -2.90
CA PHE A 53 26.16 5.92 -1.76
C PHE A 53 26.11 7.44 -1.52
N GLY A 54 27.15 8.18 -1.89
CA GLY A 54 27.20 9.62 -1.69
C GLY A 54 26.15 10.40 -2.47
N THR A 55 25.76 9.93 -3.66
CA THR A 55 24.78 10.59 -4.52
C THR A 55 23.33 10.14 -4.26
N VAL A 56 23.13 8.94 -3.70
CA VAL A 56 21.82 8.36 -3.44
C VAL A 56 20.91 9.24 -2.56
N PRO A 57 21.37 9.81 -1.42
CA PRO A 57 20.56 10.70 -0.60
C PRO A 57 20.13 12.00 -1.30
N GLY A 58 20.85 12.42 -2.34
CA GLY A 58 20.48 13.55 -3.18
C GLY A 58 19.25 13.28 -4.04
N ARG A 59 19.09 12.06 -4.53
CA ARG A 59 18.05 11.62 -5.47
C ARG A 59 16.85 11.02 -4.76
N TRP A 60 17.06 10.29 -3.66
CA TRP A 60 16.05 9.54 -2.95
C TRP A 60 15.73 10.14 -1.59
N PHE A 61 14.50 10.00 -1.17
CA PHE A 61 14.08 10.26 0.18
C PHE A 61 14.02 8.93 0.94
N PHE A 62 15.08 8.66 1.70
CA PHE A 62 15.18 7.50 2.58
C PHE A 62 14.58 7.80 3.95
N ARG A 63 14.09 6.74 4.57
CA ARG A 63 13.79 6.70 6.00
C ARG A 63 14.60 5.57 6.62
N GLU A 64 14.75 5.58 7.93
CA GLU A 64 15.60 4.69 8.75
C GLU A 64 15.55 3.19 8.41
N GLN A 65 14.58 2.77 7.63
CA GLN A 65 14.32 1.37 7.30
C GLN A 65 14.88 0.93 5.95
N TRP A 66 15.51 1.84 5.24
CA TRP A 66 16.14 1.61 3.96
C TRP A 66 17.62 1.87 4.05
N THR A 67 18.40 1.01 3.46
CA THR A 67 19.84 1.14 3.36
C THR A 67 20.32 0.84 1.95
N VAL A 68 21.51 1.30 1.63
CA VAL A 68 22.22 0.92 0.41
C VAL A 68 23.46 0.15 0.83
N ALA A 69 23.65 -1.03 0.28
CA ALA A 69 24.79 -1.88 0.55
C ALA A 69 25.15 -2.70 -0.69
N LYS A 70 26.40 -2.71 -1.07
CA LYS A 70 26.94 -3.50 -2.21
C LYS A 70 26.16 -3.23 -3.51
N GLY A 71 26.01 -1.97 -3.88
CA GLY A 71 25.29 -1.58 -5.08
C GLY A 71 23.79 -1.91 -5.09
N THR A 72 23.19 -2.07 -3.92
CA THR A 72 21.79 -2.51 -3.85
C THR A 72 21.04 -1.71 -2.77
N MET A 73 19.87 -1.21 -3.10
CA MET A 73 18.96 -0.61 -2.14
C MET A 73 18.10 -1.68 -1.47
N ILE A 74 18.19 -1.78 -0.16
CA ILE A 74 17.58 -2.86 0.62
C ILE A 74 16.61 -2.29 1.66
N ARG A 75 15.44 -2.92 1.79
CA ARG A 75 14.51 -2.72 2.90
C ARG A 75 14.96 -3.59 4.08
N THR A 76 15.44 -2.96 5.15
CA THR A 76 15.98 -3.62 6.35
C THR A 76 14.89 -4.04 7.35
N ALA A 77 15.29 -4.85 8.34
CA ALA A 77 14.40 -5.46 9.33
C ALA A 77 13.89 -4.52 10.43
N VAL A 78 14.20 -3.23 10.39
CA VAL A 78 13.77 -2.29 11.43
C VAL A 78 12.25 -2.17 11.45
N PRO A 79 11.57 -2.49 12.58
CA PRO A 79 10.13 -2.27 12.71
C PRO A 79 9.81 -0.77 12.58
N GLY A 80 8.83 -0.41 11.79
CA GLY A 80 8.42 0.98 11.66
C GLY A 80 7.55 1.24 10.44
N GLU A 81 6.91 2.40 10.43
CA GLU A 81 5.74 2.71 9.63
C GLU A 81 5.97 3.02 8.18
N ASN A 82 7.13 3.53 7.80
CA ASN A 82 7.32 4.01 6.45
C ASN A 82 8.07 2.99 5.61
N GLN A 83 7.28 2.10 5.09
CA GLN A 83 7.68 1.08 4.14
C GLN A 83 8.04 1.64 2.76
N ARG A 84 8.08 2.98 2.61
CA ARG A 84 8.26 3.66 1.33
C ARG A 84 9.58 4.39 1.24
N VAL A 85 10.19 4.28 0.08
CA VAL A 85 11.26 5.15 -0.40
C VAL A 85 10.80 5.79 -1.71
N PHE A 86 11.10 7.04 -1.94
CA PHE A 86 10.65 7.73 -3.14
C PHE A 86 11.70 8.70 -3.69
N VAL A 87 11.62 8.92 -5.00
CA VAL A 87 12.48 9.86 -5.73
C VAL A 87 12.05 11.29 -5.39
N LYS A 88 13.03 12.16 -5.16
CA LYS A 88 12.78 13.58 -4.89
C LYS A 88 12.39 14.29 -6.18
N LYS A 89 11.19 14.91 -6.16
CA LYS A 89 10.71 15.83 -7.22
C LYS A 89 10.81 15.30 -8.66
N PRO A 90 10.45 14.05 -8.97
CA PRO A 90 10.39 13.62 -10.36
C PRO A 90 9.25 14.36 -11.06
N ARG A 91 9.48 14.78 -12.33
CA ARG A 91 8.39 15.27 -13.20
C ARG A 91 8.49 14.53 -14.52
N TYR A 92 7.44 13.80 -14.88
CA TYR A 92 7.44 12.99 -16.08
C TYR A 92 6.01 12.66 -16.55
N GLY A 93 5.86 12.54 -17.84
CA GLY A 93 4.64 12.07 -18.49
C GLY A 93 4.75 10.61 -18.91
N ASN A 94 4.75 10.36 -20.23
CA ASN A 94 5.02 9.06 -20.80
C ASN A 94 6.42 8.60 -20.42
N CYS A 95 6.57 7.32 -20.00
CA CYS A 95 7.84 6.88 -19.43
C CYS A 95 8.07 5.39 -19.57
N ILE A 96 9.33 5.03 -19.39
CA ILE A 96 9.81 3.66 -19.18
C ILE A 96 10.48 3.63 -17.81
N ILE A 97 10.07 2.69 -16.96
CA ILE A 97 10.71 2.41 -15.68
C ILE A 97 11.34 1.04 -15.78
N GLU A 98 12.62 0.98 -15.52
CA GLU A 98 13.42 -0.24 -15.52
C GLU A 98 14.01 -0.43 -14.13
N LEU A 99 13.96 -1.64 -13.62
CA LEU A 99 14.61 -1.98 -12.35
C LEU A 99 14.84 -3.47 -12.26
N LYS A 100 15.76 -3.86 -11.39
CA LYS A 100 15.86 -5.23 -10.91
C LYS A 100 15.31 -5.32 -9.49
N VAL A 101 14.58 -6.39 -9.20
CA VAL A 101 13.98 -6.63 -7.89
C VAL A 101 14.25 -8.06 -7.42
N ALA A 102 14.55 -8.22 -6.13
CA ALA A 102 14.68 -9.52 -5.50
C ALA A 102 13.85 -9.61 -4.22
N PHE A 103 13.18 -10.76 -4.04
CA PHE A 103 12.52 -11.11 -2.79
C PHE A 103 13.50 -11.83 -1.86
N GLN A 104 13.69 -11.29 -0.66
CA GLN A 104 14.54 -11.88 0.39
C GLN A 104 13.75 -12.23 1.66
N GLY A 105 12.41 -12.10 1.59
CA GLY A 105 11.48 -12.32 2.71
C GLY A 105 10.27 -11.40 2.69
N ALA A 106 10.25 -10.37 1.86
CA ALA A 106 9.08 -9.54 1.63
C ALA A 106 7.91 -10.39 1.11
N ARG A 107 6.70 -10.03 1.52
CA ARG A 107 5.47 -10.65 0.97
C ARG A 107 4.95 -9.90 -0.23
N GLU A 108 5.14 -8.59 -0.22
CA GLU A 108 4.63 -7.70 -1.26
C GLU A 108 5.62 -6.56 -1.50
N ILE A 109 5.85 -6.28 -2.76
CA ILE A 109 6.62 -5.14 -3.24
C ILE A 109 5.69 -4.34 -4.15
N ARG A 110 5.65 -3.02 -3.97
CA ARG A 110 4.89 -2.09 -4.83
C ARG A 110 5.82 -1.12 -5.52
N VAL A 111 5.66 -0.99 -6.82
CA VAL A 111 6.24 0.10 -7.61
C VAL A 111 5.10 1.06 -7.95
N MET A 112 5.22 2.31 -7.52
CA MET A 112 4.13 3.29 -7.58
C MET A 112 4.54 4.52 -8.36
N THR A 113 3.65 4.94 -9.26
CA THR A 113 3.81 6.18 -10.04
C THR A 113 2.57 7.06 -9.91
N GLY A 114 2.69 8.37 -10.04
CA GLY A 114 1.55 9.29 -9.98
C GLY A 114 1.85 10.58 -9.27
N THR A 115 0.95 11.01 -8.42
CA THR A 115 1.14 12.09 -7.46
C THR A 115 0.99 11.56 -6.03
N PRO A 116 1.55 12.22 -4.99
CA PRO A 116 1.41 11.77 -3.61
C PRO A 116 -0.05 11.57 -3.21
N GLY A 117 -0.40 10.32 -2.87
CA GLY A 117 -1.78 9.97 -2.49
C GLY A 117 -2.75 9.70 -3.65
N LYS A 118 -2.31 9.93 -4.92
CA LYS A 118 -3.10 9.68 -6.14
C LYS A 118 -2.23 8.96 -7.16
N TYR A 119 -2.10 7.65 -7.01
CA TYR A 119 -1.20 6.86 -7.87
C TYR A 119 -1.85 6.59 -9.23
N ASN A 120 -1.17 6.93 -10.32
CA ASN A 120 -1.65 6.67 -11.67
C ASN A 120 -1.50 5.19 -12.02
N ALA A 121 -0.41 4.57 -11.57
CA ALA A 121 -0.20 3.14 -11.68
C ALA A 121 0.49 2.58 -10.43
N VAL A 122 0.11 1.36 -10.07
CA VAL A 122 0.74 0.55 -9.03
C VAL A 122 0.98 -0.84 -9.58
N VAL A 123 2.24 -1.23 -9.63
CA VAL A 123 2.64 -2.61 -9.91
C VAL A 123 2.89 -3.30 -8.57
N LEU A 124 2.07 -4.29 -8.26
CA LEU A 124 2.20 -5.11 -7.07
C LEU A 124 2.87 -6.42 -7.45
N LEU A 125 3.96 -6.73 -6.78
CA LEU A 125 4.71 -7.97 -6.96
C LEU A 125 4.57 -8.81 -5.69
N TRP A 126 4.34 -10.11 -5.85
CA TRP A 126 4.32 -11.11 -4.78
C TRP A 126 5.22 -12.28 -5.17
N PRO A 127 5.61 -13.16 -4.26
CA PRO A 127 6.47 -14.30 -4.60
C PRO A 127 5.97 -15.19 -5.74
N HIS A 128 4.67 -15.20 -6.01
CA HIS A 128 4.05 -16.10 -6.99
C HIS A 128 3.41 -15.39 -8.20
N GLY A 129 3.54 -14.07 -8.30
CA GLY A 129 2.95 -13.34 -9.43
C GLY A 129 3.00 -11.83 -9.26
N PHE A 130 2.36 -11.13 -10.18
CA PHE A 130 2.23 -9.68 -10.10
C PHE A 130 0.90 -9.19 -10.70
N ARG A 131 0.50 -8.00 -10.25
CA ARG A 131 -0.74 -7.32 -10.65
C ARG A 131 -0.43 -5.88 -11.02
N VAL A 132 -1.15 -5.38 -12.00
CA VAL A 132 -1.11 -3.97 -12.37
C VAL A 132 -2.46 -3.33 -12.08
N THR A 133 -2.44 -2.24 -11.30
CA THR A 133 -3.64 -1.50 -10.93
C THR A 133 -3.42 -0.01 -11.18
N THR A 134 -4.51 0.73 -11.42
CA THR A 134 -4.52 2.18 -11.22
C THR A 134 -5.08 2.49 -9.84
N ALA A 135 -4.66 3.61 -9.26
CA ALA A 135 -5.24 4.05 -8.01
C ALA A 135 -6.66 4.58 -8.22
N ARG A 136 -7.34 4.77 -7.09
CA ARG A 136 -8.68 5.33 -6.98
C ARG A 136 -8.86 6.53 -7.89
N ASP A 137 -9.66 6.39 -8.93
CA ASP A 137 -10.26 7.55 -9.56
C ASP A 137 -11.29 8.12 -8.58
N GLN A 138 -11.26 9.43 -8.34
CA GLN A 138 -12.24 10.09 -7.47
C GLN A 138 -13.66 10.02 -8.02
N THR A 139 -13.80 9.70 -9.31
CA THR A 139 -15.08 9.47 -9.98
C THR A 139 -15.61 8.05 -9.79
N VAL A 140 -14.73 7.09 -9.38
CA VAL A 140 -15.11 5.71 -9.05
C VAL A 140 -14.69 5.46 -7.61
N PRO A 141 -15.58 5.60 -6.62
CA PRO A 141 -15.21 5.48 -5.23
C PRO A 141 -14.74 4.06 -4.91
N HIS A 142 -13.54 3.98 -4.33
CA HIS A 142 -13.02 2.95 -3.45
C HIS A 142 -12.20 1.78 -4.00
N TYR A 143 -12.18 1.46 -5.30
CA TYR A 143 -11.39 0.33 -5.79
C TYR A 143 -10.36 0.72 -6.84
N PRO A 144 -9.11 0.23 -6.75
CA PRO A 144 -8.18 0.35 -7.85
C PRO A 144 -8.71 -0.44 -9.06
N THR A 145 -8.63 0.13 -10.25
CA THR A 145 -8.90 -0.63 -11.47
C THR A 145 -7.77 -1.64 -11.68
N ILE A 146 -8.12 -2.93 -11.75
CA ILE A 146 -7.18 -4.00 -12.04
C ILE A 146 -7.07 -4.14 -13.54
N HIS A 147 -5.89 -3.90 -14.11
CA HIS A 147 -5.63 -4.07 -15.54
C HIS A 147 -5.38 -5.53 -15.90
N GLY A 148 -4.72 -6.24 -15.00
CA GLY A 148 -4.43 -7.64 -15.17
C GLY A 148 -3.49 -8.18 -14.11
N GLU A 149 -3.30 -9.48 -14.20
CA GLU A 149 -2.45 -10.27 -13.30
C GLU A 149 -1.68 -11.29 -14.13
N CYS A 150 -0.49 -11.65 -13.65
CA CYS A 150 0.34 -12.66 -14.30
C CYS A 150 1.01 -13.54 -13.25
N ALA A 151 0.91 -14.86 -13.42
CA ALA A 151 1.66 -15.82 -12.62
C ALA A 151 3.14 -15.74 -12.95
N HIS A 152 3.98 -15.60 -11.92
CA HIS A 152 5.43 -15.62 -12.02
C HIS A 152 6.04 -16.06 -10.69
N GLN A 153 6.92 -17.05 -10.71
CA GLN A 153 7.61 -17.51 -9.51
C GLN A 153 8.90 -16.73 -9.32
N PHE A 154 8.96 -15.95 -8.26
CA PHE A 154 10.18 -15.28 -7.83
C PHE A 154 10.96 -16.19 -6.88
N GLU A 155 12.16 -16.60 -7.29
CA GLU A 155 13.09 -17.32 -6.42
C GLU A 155 13.69 -16.36 -5.39
N LYS A 156 13.77 -16.81 -4.14
CA LYS A 156 14.32 -16.01 -3.06
C LYS A 156 15.77 -15.60 -3.33
N GLY A 157 16.05 -14.30 -3.23
CA GLY A 157 17.39 -13.73 -3.40
C GLY A 157 17.84 -13.55 -4.85
N ARG A 158 17.07 -14.04 -5.83
CA ARG A 158 17.36 -13.82 -7.25
C ARG A 158 16.78 -12.51 -7.74
N PHE A 159 17.56 -11.74 -8.48
CA PHE A 159 17.10 -10.52 -9.14
C PHE A 159 16.34 -10.82 -10.42
N TYR A 160 15.21 -10.15 -10.60
CA TYR A 160 14.38 -10.21 -11.80
C TYR A 160 14.24 -8.83 -12.40
N PRO A 161 14.46 -8.66 -13.71
CA PRO A 161 14.19 -7.41 -14.40
C PRO A 161 12.68 -7.14 -14.41
N VAL A 162 12.32 -5.91 -14.14
CA VAL A 162 10.97 -5.39 -14.25
C VAL A 162 11.01 -4.19 -15.17
N MET A 163 10.14 -4.18 -16.17
CA MET A 163 9.96 -3.05 -17.08
C MET A 163 8.51 -2.62 -17.07
N ILE A 164 8.30 -1.33 -16.81
CA ILE A 164 6.99 -0.68 -16.82
C ILE A 164 7.03 0.41 -17.88
N GLU A 165 6.19 0.29 -18.87
CA GLU A 165 6.07 1.26 -19.96
C GLU A 165 4.70 1.93 -19.89
N ILE A 166 4.64 3.25 -19.95
CA ILE A 166 3.40 4.02 -19.94
C ILE A 166 3.41 5.04 -21.07
N HIS A 167 2.43 4.95 -21.95
CA HIS A 167 2.25 5.89 -23.05
C HIS A 167 0.77 6.25 -23.24
N GLY A 168 0.43 7.52 -23.05
CA GLY A 168 -0.95 7.96 -23.05
C GLY A 168 -1.77 7.17 -22.00
N GLU A 169 -2.85 6.57 -22.44
CA GLU A 169 -3.72 5.77 -21.56
C GLU A 169 -3.28 4.31 -21.41
N GLU A 170 -2.18 3.88 -22.00
CA GLU A 170 -1.76 2.48 -22.04
C GLU A 170 -0.59 2.22 -21.09
N ILE A 171 -0.57 1.02 -20.54
CA ILE A 171 0.51 0.49 -19.69
C ILE A 171 0.87 -0.92 -20.14
N LEU A 172 2.17 -1.19 -20.20
CA LEU A 172 2.73 -2.53 -20.39
C LEU A 172 3.70 -2.79 -19.25
N VAL A 173 3.51 -3.90 -18.55
CA VAL A 173 4.42 -4.36 -17.48
C VAL A 173 4.92 -5.74 -17.82
N ARG A 174 6.24 -5.92 -17.78
CA ARG A 174 6.90 -7.21 -18.00
C ARG A 174 7.84 -7.50 -16.85
N VAL A 175 7.91 -8.77 -16.46
CA VAL A 175 8.71 -9.23 -15.32
C VAL A 175 9.50 -10.49 -15.71
N GLY A 176 10.79 -10.48 -15.47
CA GLY A 176 11.68 -11.62 -15.70
C GLY A 176 11.99 -11.86 -17.18
N ASN A 177 10.98 -11.95 -18.02
CA ASN A 177 11.12 -12.15 -19.47
C ASN A 177 9.89 -11.64 -20.23
N GLU A 178 9.92 -11.75 -21.55
CA GLU A 178 8.87 -11.30 -22.47
C GLU A 178 7.50 -11.98 -22.28
N ASN A 179 7.46 -13.17 -21.65
CA ASN A 179 6.23 -13.96 -21.52
C ASN A 179 5.42 -13.66 -20.25
N HIS A 180 6.01 -12.97 -19.27
CA HIS A 180 5.30 -12.58 -18.05
C HIS A 180 4.89 -11.13 -18.18
N VAL A 181 3.67 -10.90 -18.60
CA VAL A 181 3.20 -9.60 -19.08
C VAL A 181 1.82 -9.26 -18.56
N VAL A 182 1.60 -7.97 -18.29
CA VAL A 182 0.29 -7.37 -18.10
C VAL A 182 0.19 -6.13 -18.97
N VAL A 183 -0.88 -6.07 -19.75
CA VAL A 183 -1.29 -4.93 -20.57
C VAL A 183 -2.54 -4.30 -19.97
N GLY A 184 -2.61 -2.99 -19.94
CA GLY A 184 -3.78 -2.27 -19.43
C GLY A 184 -4.01 -0.95 -20.15
N ARG A 185 -5.24 -0.41 -19.97
CA ARG A 185 -5.61 0.91 -20.45
C ARG A 185 -6.49 1.61 -19.45
N HIS A 186 -6.16 2.89 -19.15
CA HIS A 186 -7.01 3.74 -18.30
C HIS A 186 -6.67 5.23 -18.53
N PRO A 187 -7.66 6.14 -18.61
CA PRO A 187 -7.41 7.57 -18.85
C PRO A 187 -6.49 8.23 -17.82
N ILE A 188 -6.44 7.74 -16.56
CA ILE A 188 -5.56 8.27 -15.51
C ILE A 188 -4.07 8.11 -15.85
N LEU A 189 -3.73 7.14 -16.69
CA LEU A 189 -2.35 6.88 -17.12
C LEU A 189 -1.78 7.99 -18.00
N ALA A 190 -2.64 8.78 -18.67
CA ALA A 190 -2.21 9.91 -19.50
C ALA A 190 -1.77 11.14 -18.69
N ARG A 191 -2.04 11.17 -17.38
CA ARG A 191 -1.71 12.33 -16.53
C ARG A 191 -0.21 12.41 -16.25
N GLU A 192 0.28 13.64 -16.10
CA GLU A 192 1.63 13.89 -15.60
C GLU A 192 1.82 13.35 -14.18
N ARG A 193 3.07 13.07 -13.84
CA ARG A 193 3.50 12.44 -12.59
C ARG A 193 4.61 13.25 -11.94
N ASP A 194 4.53 13.35 -10.62
CA ASP A 194 5.55 13.96 -9.78
C ASP A 194 5.93 13.04 -8.60
N TYR A 195 5.58 11.75 -8.72
CA TYR A 195 5.83 10.75 -7.69
C TYR A 195 6.26 9.41 -8.31
N PHE A 196 7.41 8.91 -7.85
CA PHE A 196 7.91 7.57 -8.13
C PHE A 196 8.45 6.98 -6.83
N ALA A 197 7.96 5.80 -6.45
CA ALA A 197 8.28 5.22 -5.17
C ALA A 197 8.23 3.69 -5.15
N PHE A 198 8.99 3.12 -4.22
CA PHE A 198 8.84 1.73 -3.80
C PHE A 198 8.17 1.66 -2.42
N GLN A 199 7.34 0.66 -2.24
CA GLN A 199 6.79 0.28 -0.95
C GLN A 199 6.96 -1.23 -0.77
N VAL A 200 7.36 -1.65 0.42
CA VAL A 200 7.54 -3.06 0.78
C VAL A 200 6.81 -3.32 2.09
N ASP A 201 5.98 -4.36 2.15
CA ASP A 201 5.16 -4.67 3.33
C ASP A 201 5.97 -5.18 4.52
N ARG A 202 7.04 -5.94 4.24
CA ARG A 202 7.96 -6.51 5.24
C ARG A 202 9.41 -6.33 4.81
N PRO A 203 10.37 -6.43 5.74
CA PRO A 203 11.79 -6.50 5.39
C PRO A 203 12.09 -7.63 4.39
N GLY A 204 13.13 -7.45 3.62
CA GLY A 204 13.61 -8.47 2.68
C GLY A 204 13.13 -8.25 1.24
N ALA A 205 13.20 -7.02 0.75
CA ALA A 205 13.23 -6.70 -0.68
C ALA A 205 14.51 -5.97 -1.01
N ALA A 206 15.05 -6.23 -2.18
CA ALA A 206 16.22 -5.57 -2.73
C ALA A 206 15.92 -5.02 -4.12
N PHE A 207 16.48 -3.86 -4.43
CA PHE A 207 16.33 -3.14 -5.70
C PHE A 207 17.68 -2.76 -6.24
N ASP A 208 17.81 -2.84 -7.55
CA ASP A 208 19.04 -2.51 -8.27
C ASP A 208 18.74 -1.98 -9.67
N GLU A 209 19.71 -1.32 -10.30
CA GLU A 209 19.65 -0.80 -11.67
C GLU A 209 18.36 -0.03 -11.98
N VAL A 210 17.94 0.85 -11.09
CA VAL A 210 16.71 1.62 -11.26
C VAL A 210 16.90 2.75 -12.27
N ARG A 211 16.08 2.76 -13.31
CA ARG A 211 16.06 3.81 -14.33
C ARG A 211 14.65 4.31 -14.56
N LEU A 212 14.50 5.61 -14.66
CA LEU A 212 13.32 6.27 -15.15
C LEU A 212 13.72 7.03 -16.42
N VAL A 213 13.10 6.66 -17.53
CA VAL A 213 13.39 7.20 -18.85
C VAL A 213 12.12 7.84 -19.41
N SER A 214 12.19 9.04 -19.97
CA SER A 214 11.05 9.61 -20.70
C SER A 214 10.77 8.78 -21.96
N ALA A 215 9.53 8.77 -22.43
CA ALA A 215 9.21 8.18 -23.72
C ALA A 215 9.09 9.27 -24.78
N ARG A 216 9.86 9.15 -25.87
CA ARG A 216 9.77 10.09 -27.01
C ARG A 216 8.47 9.92 -27.81
N GLY A 217 7.95 8.70 -27.84
CA GLY A 217 6.75 8.35 -28.59
C GLY A 217 6.34 6.91 -28.32
N ARG A 218 5.30 6.48 -29.02
CA ARG A 218 4.88 5.09 -29.07
C ARG A 218 5.78 4.35 -30.05
N ALA A 219 6.13 3.10 -29.74
CA ALA A 219 6.88 2.24 -30.65
C ALA A 219 6.01 1.87 -31.86
N ASP A 220 6.57 1.92 -33.06
CA ASP A 220 5.84 1.67 -34.31
C ASP A 220 5.21 0.28 -34.37
N GLY A 221 5.88 -0.72 -33.80
CA GLY A 221 5.41 -2.11 -33.71
C GLY A 221 4.33 -2.37 -32.66
N TRP A 222 3.98 -1.38 -31.82
CA TRP A 222 3.10 -1.59 -30.69
C TRP A 222 1.70 -2.14 -31.04
N PRO A 223 0.99 -1.67 -32.09
CA PRO A 223 -0.33 -2.21 -32.42
C PRO A 223 -0.32 -3.72 -32.64
N ALA A 224 0.71 -4.26 -33.31
CA ALA A 224 0.88 -5.68 -33.53
C ALA A 224 1.34 -6.42 -32.26
N ALA A 225 2.28 -5.84 -31.51
CA ALA A 225 2.80 -6.39 -30.27
C ALA A 225 1.71 -6.48 -29.17
N ARG A 226 0.81 -5.51 -29.09
CA ARG A 226 -0.26 -5.47 -28.12
C ARG A 226 -1.13 -6.73 -28.14
N GLY A 227 -1.63 -7.15 -29.30
CA GLY A 227 -2.45 -8.37 -29.41
C GLY A 227 -1.70 -9.62 -28.96
N ARG A 228 -0.38 -9.71 -29.24
CA ARG A 228 0.46 -10.79 -28.75
C ARG A 228 0.54 -10.78 -27.22
N PHE A 229 0.75 -9.62 -26.60
CA PHE A 229 0.84 -9.50 -25.15
C PHE A 229 -0.49 -9.74 -24.44
N GLU A 230 -1.61 -9.28 -24.99
CA GLU A 230 -2.97 -9.59 -24.48
C GLU A 230 -3.23 -11.11 -24.49
N LYS A 231 -2.80 -11.80 -25.56
CA LYS A 231 -2.87 -13.27 -25.64
C LYS A 231 -1.98 -13.94 -24.59
N LEU A 232 -0.73 -13.47 -24.40
CA LEU A 232 0.18 -13.99 -23.37
C LEU A 232 -0.37 -13.80 -21.95
N GLN A 233 -0.95 -12.62 -21.67
CA GLN A 233 -1.60 -12.35 -20.41
C GLN A 233 -2.74 -13.31 -20.12
N SER A 234 -3.58 -13.60 -21.11
CA SER A 234 -4.70 -14.55 -20.96
C SER A 234 -4.26 -15.98 -20.71
N GLN A 235 -3.07 -16.35 -21.16
CA GLN A 235 -2.50 -17.70 -21.00
C GLN A 235 -1.84 -17.91 -19.62
N ARG A 236 -1.56 -16.86 -18.88
CA ARG A 236 -0.87 -16.90 -17.58
C ARG A 236 -1.62 -16.14 -16.49
N PRO A 237 -2.88 -16.45 -16.27
CA PRO A 237 -3.61 -15.81 -15.18
C PRO A 237 -2.91 -16.16 -13.87
N TRP A 238 -2.60 -15.15 -13.06
CA TRP A 238 -2.12 -15.39 -11.71
C TRP A 238 -3.29 -15.53 -10.77
N LEU A 239 -3.29 -16.63 -10.03
CA LEU A 239 -4.40 -17.02 -9.18
C LEU A 239 -3.80 -17.36 -7.80
N PRO A 240 -3.69 -16.39 -6.88
CA PRO A 240 -3.12 -16.60 -5.55
C PRO A 240 -3.91 -17.59 -4.67
N HIS A 241 -5.18 -17.76 -4.96
CA HIS A 241 -6.11 -18.71 -4.34
C HIS A 241 -6.94 -19.27 -5.48
N GLY A 242 -7.10 -20.51 -5.71
CA GLY A 242 -7.76 -21.20 -6.81
C GLY A 242 -8.63 -20.38 -7.80
N VAL A 243 -8.65 -20.80 -9.04
CA VAL A 243 -9.28 -20.07 -10.18
C VAL A 243 -10.70 -19.60 -9.88
N GLU A 244 -11.49 -20.45 -9.23
CA GLU A 244 -12.91 -20.21 -8.95
C GLU A 244 -13.13 -19.13 -7.88
N GLU A 245 -12.30 -19.12 -6.84
CA GLU A 245 -12.38 -18.14 -5.76
C GLU A 245 -12.11 -16.71 -6.24
N GLN A 246 -11.14 -16.55 -7.14
CA GLN A 246 -10.84 -15.24 -7.70
C GLN A 246 -11.86 -14.77 -8.71
N GLN A 247 -12.44 -15.67 -9.49
CA GLN A 247 -13.50 -15.31 -10.41
C GLN A 247 -14.71 -14.83 -9.62
N LYS A 248 -15.06 -15.49 -8.53
CA LYS A 248 -16.11 -15.06 -7.61
C LYS A 248 -15.80 -13.70 -6.97
N VAL A 249 -14.56 -13.51 -6.49
CA VAL A 249 -14.11 -12.20 -5.95
C VAL A 249 -14.18 -11.11 -7.01
N ARG A 250 -13.74 -11.38 -8.25
CA ARG A 250 -13.83 -10.42 -9.37
C ARG A 250 -15.28 -10.07 -9.70
N GLU A 251 -16.17 -11.06 -9.74
CA GLU A 251 -17.60 -10.85 -9.98
C GLU A 251 -18.23 -9.98 -8.88
N VAL A 252 -17.88 -10.24 -7.62
CA VAL A 252 -18.38 -9.44 -6.51
C VAL A 252 -17.81 -8.03 -6.53
N ILE A 253 -16.52 -7.86 -6.81
CA ILE A 253 -15.89 -6.54 -7.00
C ILE A 253 -16.55 -5.80 -8.17
N ALA A 254 -16.78 -6.48 -9.29
CA ALA A 254 -17.43 -5.90 -10.45
C ALA A 254 -18.89 -5.49 -10.15
N ARG A 255 -19.64 -6.31 -9.43
CA ARG A 255 -21.01 -6.00 -8.97
C ARG A 255 -21.03 -4.80 -8.01
N ASP A 256 -20.10 -4.73 -7.04
CA ASP A 256 -19.99 -3.59 -6.14
C ASP A 256 -19.60 -2.31 -6.89
N GLN A 257 -18.67 -2.40 -7.85
CA GLN A 257 -18.31 -1.28 -8.71
C GLN A 257 -19.48 -0.80 -9.57
N LEU A 258 -20.21 -1.72 -10.17
CA LEU A 258 -21.44 -1.41 -10.94
C LEU A 258 -22.49 -0.78 -10.04
N TYR A 259 -22.70 -1.30 -8.83
CA TYR A 259 -23.65 -0.75 -7.88
C TYR A 259 -23.26 0.65 -7.43
N ARG A 260 -21.98 0.87 -7.05
CA ARG A 260 -21.50 2.21 -6.66
C ARG A 260 -21.47 3.20 -7.82
N GLY A 261 -21.33 2.70 -9.05
CA GLY A 261 -21.50 3.47 -10.29
C GLY A 261 -22.96 3.71 -10.68
N SER A 262 -23.93 3.05 -10.03
CA SER A 262 -25.34 3.17 -10.36
C SER A 262 -25.92 4.53 -10.00
N GLU A 263 -26.95 4.94 -10.72
CA GLU A 263 -27.70 6.16 -10.39
C GLU A 263 -28.36 6.07 -9.01
N GLU A 264 -28.79 4.88 -8.62
CA GLU A 264 -29.38 4.64 -7.30
C GLU A 264 -28.40 4.99 -6.19
N PHE A 265 -27.15 4.49 -6.24
CA PHE A 265 -26.15 4.78 -5.21
C PHE A 265 -25.72 6.25 -5.24
N ARG A 266 -25.49 6.81 -6.44
CA ARG A 266 -25.21 8.25 -6.59
C ARG A 266 -26.33 9.11 -6.03
N GLY A 267 -27.58 8.72 -6.25
CA GLY A 267 -28.75 9.39 -5.69
C GLY A 267 -28.78 9.32 -4.15
N LYS A 268 -28.38 8.20 -3.54
CA LYS A 268 -28.28 8.09 -2.06
C LYS A 268 -27.20 9.01 -1.50
N VAL A 269 -26.01 9.03 -2.10
CA VAL A 269 -24.92 9.93 -1.72
C VAL A 269 -25.32 11.39 -1.88
N ALA A 270 -25.92 11.76 -2.99
CA ALA A 270 -26.40 13.12 -3.25
C ALA A 270 -27.42 13.57 -2.21
N ARG A 271 -28.37 12.73 -1.82
CA ARG A 271 -29.34 13.01 -0.74
C ARG A 271 -28.68 13.25 0.62
N VAL A 272 -27.62 12.48 0.96
CA VAL A 272 -26.86 12.71 2.20
C VAL A 272 -26.23 14.11 2.19
N GLU A 273 -25.59 14.49 1.09
CA GLU A 273 -24.96 15.81 0.98
C GLU A 273 -26.00 16.95 0.94
N GLU A 274 -27.12 16.77 0.28
CA GLU A 274 -28.22 17.71 0.26
C GLU A 274 -28.81 17.92 1.68
N ARG A 275 -29.08 16.83 2.42
CA ARG A 275 -29.63 16.92 3.79
C ARG A 275 -28.63 17.55 4.75
N LYS A 276 -27.35 17.21 4.65
CA LYS A 276 -26.28 17.89 5.41
C LYS A 276 -26.19 19.38 5.10
N ALA A 277 -26.27 19.75 3.83
CA ALA A 277 -26.25 21.14 3.39
C ALA A 277 -27.49 21.93 3.85
N ALA A 278 -28.67 21.30 3.80
CA ALA A 278 -29.90 21.89 4.33
C ALA A 278 -29.83 22.12 5.85
N ALA A 279 -29.38 21.11 6.61
CA ALA A 279 -29.18 21.22 8.05
C ALA A 279 -28.13 22.32 8.39
N ALA A 280 -27.05 22.43 7.62
CA ALA A 280 -26.03 23.45 7.82
C ALA A 280 -26.51 24.87 7.47
N ARG A 281 -27.44 25.01 6.53
CA ARG A 281 -28.09 26.31 6.23
C ARG A 281 -29.06 26.73 7.34
N GLN A 282 -29.83 25.77 7.84
CA GLN A 282 -30.83 26.02 8.86
C GLN A 282 -30.20 26.28 10.26
N PHE A 283 -29.10 25.59 10.55
CA PHE A 283 -28.40 25.67 11.85
C PHE A 283 -26.90 25.99 11.67
N PRO A 284 -26.56 27.18 11.13
CA PRO A 284 -25.17 27.51 10.79
C PRO A 284 -24.26 27.53 12.03
N GLU A 285 -24.77 27.97 13.18
CA GLU A 285 -24.04 27.99 14.45
C GLU A 285 -23.54 26.60 14.86
N VAL A 286 -24.33 25.53 14.60
CA VAL A 286 -23.98 24.17 14.98
C VAL A 286 -22.98 23.53 13.98
N PHE A 287 -23.16 23.77 12.69
CA PHE A 287 -22.42 23.04 11.66
C PHE A 287 -21.23 23.83 11.10
N ARG A 288 -21.38 25.15 10.93
CA ARG A 288 -20.37 25.98 10.27
C ARG A 288 -19.19 26.28 11.19
N THR A 289 -19.47 26.69 12.41
CA THR A 289 -18.45 27.02 13.43
C THR A 289 -17.57 25.81 13.75
N MET A 290 -18.16 24.60 13.87
CA MET A 290 -17.42 23.36 14.09
C MET A 290 -16.45 23.02 12.95
N LYS A 291 -16.84 23.32 11.70
CA LYS A 291 -15.99 23.05 10.52
C LYS A 291 -14.81 24.03 10.45
N GLU A 292 -15.07 25.30 10.71
CA GLU A 292 -14.04 26.35 10.65
C GLU A 292 -12.98 26.15 11.73
N ARG A 293 -13.40 25.90 12.98
CA ARG A 293 -12.46 25.68 14.09
C ARG A 293 -11.70 24.35 13.98
N ARG A 294 -12.28 23.30 13.38
CA ARG A 294 -11.51 22.10 13.05
C ARG A 294 -10.40 22.39 12.05
N LYS A 295 -10.61 23.35 11.12
CA LYS A 295 -9.55 23.79 10.19
C LYS A 295 -8.44 24.53 10.94
N GLU A 296 -8.78 25.41 11.90
CA GLU A 296 -7.81 26.13 12.72
C GLU A 296 -6.94 25.17 13.55
N ILE A 297 -7.56 24.20 14.23
CA ILE A 297 -6.81 23.16 14.96
C ILE A 297 -5.94 22.32 14.02
N ALA A 298 -6.44 21.99 12.84
CA ALA A 298 -5.67 21.23 11.86
C ALA A 298 -4.48 22.06 11.34
N ALA A 299 -4.66 23.35 11.10
CA ALA A 299 -3.60 24.26 10.71
C ALA A 299 -2.54 24.41 11.80
N GLU A 300 -2.94 24.60 13.05
CA GLU A 300 -2.01 24.71 14.18
C GLU A 300 -1.25 23.40 14.41
N ARG A 301 -1.92 22.25 14.34
CA ARG A 301 -1.25 20.94 14.40
C ARG A 301 -0.26 20.73 13.26
N LYS A 302 -0.58 21.22 12.07
CA LYS A 302 0.32 21.17 10.92
C LYS A 302 1.54 22.04 11.18
N ARG A 303 1.34 23.29 11.60
CA ARG A 303 2.41 24.23 11.95
C ARG A 303 3.35 23.64 13.00
N LEU A 304 2.81 23.15 14.13
CA LEU A 304 3.62 22.49 15.17
C LEU A 304 4.37 21.26 14.66
N THR A 305 3.78 20.51 13.73
CA THR A 305 4.48 19.34 13.13
C THR A 305 5.66 19.76 12.26
N GLU A 306 5.58 20.92 11.61
CA GLU A 306 6.62 21.43 10.72
C GLU A 306 7.69 22.17 11.53
N GLU A 307 7.33 22.97 12.51
CA GLU A 307 8.21 23.90 13.21
C GLU A 307 8.76 23.37 14.54
N ASP A 308 8.03 22.50 15.26
CA ASP A 308 8.43 22.00 16.58
C ASP A 308 8.87 20.50 16.53
N PRO A 309 10.18 20.21 16.59
CA PRO A 309 10.70 18.85 16.62
C PRO A 309 10.17 18.03 17.81
N ALA A 310 9.93 18.66 18.96
CA ALA A 310 9.43 17.97 20.15
C ALA A 310 7.96 17.55 19.99
N TYR A 311 7.12 18.42 19.40
CA TYR A 311 5.76 18.07 19.03
C TYR A 311 5.73 16.89 18.06
N ARG A 312 6.56 16.95 17.02
CA ARG A 312 6.71 15.89 16.01
C ARG A 312 7.11 14.57 16.65
N THR A 313 8.08 14.60 17.56
CA THR A 313 8.55 13.39 18.28
C THR A 313 7.44 12.77 19.12
N LEU A 314 6.74 13.56 19.94
CA LEU A 314 5.64 13.08 20.76
C LEU A 314 4.49 12.53 19.90
N ARG A 315 4.13 13.22 18.83
CA ARG A 315 3.08 12.79 17.91
C ARG A 315 3.43 11.47 17.22
N ASN A 316 4.68 11.32 16.79
CA ASN A 316 5.16 10.08 16.19
C ASN A 316 5.15 8.93 17.20
N ALA A 317 5.54 9.18 18.46
CA ALA A 317 5.50 8.18 19.52
C ALA A 317 4.05 7.72 19.78
N ILE A 318 3.09 8.64 19.90
CA ILE A 318 1.67 8.30 20.06
C ILE A 318 1.17 7.48 18.87
N ASN A 319 1.50 7.88 17.65
CA ASN A 319 1.08 7.15 16.45
C ASN A 319 1.68 5.74 16.40
N LYS A 320 2.96 5.56 16.78
CA LYS A 320 3.59 4.25 16.88
C LYS A 320 2.86 3.33 17.87
N LEU A 321 2.50 3.86 19.03
CA LEU A 321 1.79 3.08 20.05
C LEU A 321 0.38 2.70 19.60
N LYS A 322 -0.36 3.61 18.94
CA LYS A 322 -1.68 3.31 18.35
C LYS A 322 -1.63 2.18 17.32
N ARG A 323 -0.56 2.13 16.55
CA ARG A 323 -0.38 1.05 15.57
C ARG A 323 0.03 -0.25 16.23
N ALA A 324 0.94 -0.20 17.21
CA ALA A 324 1.30 -1.37 17.98
C ALA A 324 0.07 -1.99 18.66
N GLU A 325 -0.88 -1.17 19.15
CA GLU A 325 -2.16 -1.63 19.68
C GLU A 325 -2.97 -2.41 18.62
N VAL A 326 -3.11 -1.82 17.42
CA VAL A 326 -3.84 -2.47 16.32
C VAL A 326 -3.15 -3.74 15.86
N ASP A 327 -1.81 -3.73 15.77
CA ASP A 327 -1.04 -4.90 15.36
C ASP A 327 -1.18 -6.05 16.38
N LEU A 328 -1.19 -5.75 17.69
CA LEU A 328 -1.45 -6.74 18.75
C LEU A 328 -2.88 -7.28 18.65
N LEU A 329 -3.88 -6.42 18.41
CA LEU A 329 -5.25 -6.88 18.21
C LEU A 329 -5.39 -7.80 16.99
N HIS A 330 -4.67 -7.52 15.93
CA HIS A 330 -4.61 -8.41 14.76
C HIS A 330 -3.89 -9.74 15.04
N LEU A 331 -2.95 -9.78 16.00
CA LEU A 331 -2.33 -11.03 16.42
C LEU A 331 -3.28 -11.85 17.30
N LEU A 332 -4.00 -11.19 18.20
CA LEU A 332 -4.96 -11.84 19.09
C LEU A 332 -6.24 -12.28 18.34
N HIS A 333 -6.64 -11.53 17.33
CA HIS A 333 -7.85 -11.76 16.51
C HIS A 333 -7.51 -11.72 15.01
N PRO A 334 -6.89 -12.79 14.46
CA PRO A 334 -6.44 -12.81 13.06
C PRO A 334 -7.53 -12.50 12.03
N GLY A 335 -8.76 -12.91 12.30
CA GLY A 335 -9.93 -12.66 11.44
C GLY A 335 -10.26 -11.18 11.23
N LEU A 336 -9.76 -10.25 12.07
CA LEU A 336 -9.96 -8.82 11.87
C LEU A 336 -9.42 -8.31 10.54
N LYS A 337 -8.33 -8.93 10.04
CA LYS A 337 -7.67 -8.51 8.78
C LYS A 337 -8.49 -8.84 7.53
N GLU A 338 -9.41 -9.78 7.66
CA GLU A 338 -10.24 -10.28 6.57
C GLU A 338 -11.58 -9.54 6.47
N LEU A 339 -11.89 -8.71 7.49
CA LEU A 339 -13.18 -8.01 7.53
C LEU A 339 -13.22 -6.81 6.57
N PRO A 340 -14.35 -6.58 5.91
CA PRO A 340 -14.61 -5.36 5.16
C PRO A 340 -14.51 -4.11 6.03
N GLU A 341 -14.06 -2.97 5.47
CA GLU A 341 -13.83 -1.72 6.19
C GLU A 341 -15.04 -1.28 7.04
N ALA A 342 -16.27 -1.52 6.55
CA ALA A 342 -17.49 -1.16 7.25
C ALA A 342 -17.70 -1.92 8.57
N GLN A 343 -17.23 -3.17 8.65
CA GLN A 343 -17.34 -4.03 9.84
C GLN A 343 -16.07 -3.96 10.69
N TYR A 344 -14.93 -3.65 10.08
CA TYR A 344 -13.62 -3.65 10.70
C TYR A 344 -13.55 -2.79 11.95
N HIS A 345 -14.05 -1.55 11.92
CA HIS A 345 -13.98 -0.66 13.07
C HIS A 345 -14.82 -1.11 14.26
N ALA A 346 -15.99 -1.69 14.01
CA ALA A 346 -16.83 -2.24 15.06
C ALA A 346 -16.22 -3.51 15.66
N ALA A 347 -15.69 -4.39 14.81
CA ALA A 347 -15.01 -5.60 15.24
C ALA A 347 -13.70 -5.30 15.99
N LEU A 348 -12.93 -4.29 15.56
CA LEU A 348 -11.73 -3.83 16.26
C LEU A 348 -12.05 -3.28 17.65
N ALA A 349 -13.13 -2.52 17.80
CA ALA A 349 -13.58 -2.03 19.09
C ALA A 349 -14.00 -3.18 20.03
N ARG A 350 -14.68 -4.20 19.49
CA ARG A 350 -15.05 -5.41 20.22
C ARG A 350 -13.81 -6.21 20.63
N ALA A 351 -12.90 -6.47 19.71
CA ALA A 351 -11.63 -7.17 19.97
C ALA A 351 -10.80 -6.47 21.04
N ARG A 352 -10.77 -5.12 21.04
CA ARG A 352 -10.13 -4.32 22.09
C ARG A 352 -10.78 -4.57 23.46
N SER A 353 -12.09 -4.65 23.53
CA SER A 353 -12.82 -4.95 24.77
C SER A 353 -12.57 -6.37 25.27
N GLU A 354 -12.56 -7.33 24.35
CA GLU A 354 -12.33 -8.77 24.68
C GLU A 354 -10.89 -9.06 25.09
N SER A 355 -9.91 -8.24 24.63
CA SER A 355 -8.49 -8.43 24.90
C SER A 355 -7.94 -7.53 26.03
N GLN A 356 -8.79 -6.90 26.83
CA GLN A 356 -8.35 -5.95 27.87
C GLN A 356 -7.38 -6.56 28.90
N GLU A 357 -7.42 -7.85 29.11
CA GLU A 357 -6.56 -8.56 30.07
C GLU A 357 -5.19 -8.95 29.47
N ALA A 358 -4.99 -8.81 28.16
CA ALA A 358 -3.72 -9.14 27.54
C ALA A 358 -2.61 -8.17 28.00
N THR A 359 -1.62 -8.66 28.73
CA THR A 359 -0.54 -7.86 29.34
C THR A 359 0.18 -6.96 28.32
N ALA A 360 0.47 -7.48 27.13
CA ALA A 360 1.13 -6.72 26.07
C ALA A 360 0.26 -5.54 25.60
N LEU A 361 -1.04 -5.75 25.46
CA LEU A 361 -1.99 -4.71 25.09
C LEU A 361 -2.12 -3.64 26.18
N GLN A 362 -2.19 -4.06 27.45
CA GLN A 362 -2.21 -3.15 28.60
C GLN A 362 -0.97 -2.25 28.65
N MET A 363 0.22 -2.81 28.39
CA MET A 363 1.47 -2.05 28.37
C MET A 363 1.48 -1.01 27.24
N VAL A 364 1.02 -1.36 26.03
CA VAL A 364 0.96 -0.43 24.90
C VAL A 364 -0.03 0.69 25.18
N VAL A 365 -1.22 0.38 25.69
CA VAL A 365 -2.25 1.36 26.04
C VAL A 365 -1.79 2.28 27.18
N ALA A 366 -1.12 1.73 28.21
CA ALA A 366 -0.56 2.55 29.31
C ALA A 366 0.51 3.52 28.79
N ASN A 367 1.45 3.04 27.98
CA ASN A 367 2.47 3.90 27.37
C ASN A 367 1.85 4.98 26.46
N GLN A 368 0.82 4.64 25.69
CA GLN A 368 0.08 5.61 24.89
C GLN A 368 -0.53 6.73 25.77
N LYS A 369 -1.19 6.37 26.87
CA LYS A 369 -1.75 7.34 27.82
C LYS A 369 -0.66 8.25 28.39
N VAL A 370 0.49 7.71 28.75
CA VAL A 370 1.64 8.52 29.25
C VAL A 370 2.08 9.54 28.19
N MET A 371 2.22 9.13 26.92
CA MET A 371 2.61 10.05 25.85
C MET A 371 1.54 11.08 25.54
N GLU A 372 0.27 10.72 25.61
CA GLU A 372 -0.86 11.66 25.46
C GLU A 372 -0.89 12.68 26.61
N VAL A 373 -0.64 12.27 27.85
CA VAL A 373 -0.50 13.18 28.99
C VAL A 373 0.66 14.15 28.78
N ARG A 374 1.84 13.64 28.37
CA ARG A 374 3.00 14.49 28.05
C ARG A 374 2.68 15.50 26.93
N MET A 375 1.96 15.08 25.91
CA MET A 375 1.51 15.98 24.84
C MET A 375 0.60 17.08 25.38
N ARG A 376 -0.40 16.76 26.21
CA ARG A 376 -1.32 17.72 26.82
C ARG A 376 -0.60 18.70 27.74
N THR A 377 0.31 18.19 28.58
CA THR A 377 1.10 19.02 29.51
C THR A 377 2.01 19.99 28.76
N ARG A 378 2.61 19.57 27.68
CA ARG A 378 3.54 20.41 26.91
C ARG A 378 2.84 21.38 25.97
N TYR A 379 1.65 21.01 25.47
CA TYR A 379 0.86 21.80 24.51
C TYR A 379 -0.57 22.05 25.02
N PRO A 380 -0.73 22.69 26.19
CA PRO A 380 -2.03 22.87 26.83
C PRO A 380 -3.00 23.70 25.97
N GLN A 381 -2.48 24.58 25.13
CA GLN A 381 -3.30 25.42 24.26
C GLN A 381 -4.11 24.62 23.24
N LEU A 382 -3.52 23.56 22.69
CA LEU A 382 -4.24 22.67 21.77
C LEU A 382 -5.38 21.94 22.46
N GLU A 383 -5.17 21.48 23.68
CA GLU A 383 -6.23 20.81 24.46
C GLU A 383 -7.31 21.77 24.83
N LYS A 384 -6.96 22.97 25.39
CA LYS A 384 -7.90 24.03 25.73
C LYS A 384 -8.75 24.47 24.53
N THR A 385 -8.12 24.60 23.33
CA THR A 385 -8.85 24.90 22.09
C THR A 385 -9.83 23.80 21.74
N ASN A 386 -9.43 22.52 21.85
CA ASN A 386 -10.32 21.38 21.61
C ASN A 386 -11.49 21.32 22.60
N GLU A 387 -11.23 21.58 23.89
CA GLU A 387 -12.25 21.60 24.96
C GLU A 387 -13.24 22.74 24.76
N ASN A 388 -12.75 23.92 24.44
CA ASN A 388 -13.59 25.07 24.12
C ASN A 388 -14.50 24.82 22.93
N LEU A 389 -13.93 24.26 21.84
CA LEU A 389 -14.70 23.85 20.66
C LEU A 389 -15.82 22.86 20.98
N ARG A 390 -15.48 21.84 21.79
CA ARG A 390 -16.48 20.85 22.22
C ARG A 390 -17.55 21.47 23.10
N ALA A 391 -17.15 22.36 24.00
CA ALA A 391 -18.07 23.07 24.88
C ALA A 391 -19.01 23.99 24.10
N GLU A 392 -18.48 24.80 23.19
CA GLU A 392 -19.25 25.67 22.31
C GLU A 392 -20.18 24.90 21.38
N GLY A 393 -19.69 23.79 20.79
CA GLY A 393 -20.52 22.91 19.96
C GLY A 393 -21.65 22.26 20.76
N ARG A 394 -21.39 21.86 22.02
CA ARG A 394 -22.46 21.37 22.91
C ARG A 394 -23.46 22.47 23.28
N ALA A 395 -22.96 23.67 23.60
CA ALA A 395 -23.81 24.80 23.92
C ALA A 395 -24.67 25.24 22.73
N ALA A 396 -24.08 25.34 21.53
CA ALA A 396 -24.82 25.64 20.30
C ALA A 396 -25.90 24.58 20.03
N ARG A 397 -25.54 23.30 20.17
CA ARG A 397 -26.48 22.20 19.98
C ARG A 397 -27.59 22.17 21.04
N ALA A 398 -27.26 22.45 22.31
CA ALA A 398 -28.25 22.48 23.38
C ALA A 398 -29.30 23.55 23.16
N LYS A 399 -28.95 24.70 22.57
CA LYS A 399 -29.90 25.79 22.25
C LYS A 399 -30.97 25.37 21.26
N VAL A 400 -30.68 24.42 20.36
CA VAL A 400 -31.60 24.01 19.30
C VAL A 400 -32.06 22.55 19.42
N ALA A 401 -31.48 21.77 20.33
CA ALA A 401 -31.72 20.33 20.46
C ALA A 401 -33.18 19.95 20.61
N ASP A 402 -33.96 20.79 21.30
CA ASP A 402 -35.37 20.55 21.59
C ASP A 402 -36.31 21.15 20.55
N THR A 403 -35.80 21.94 19.61
CA THR A 403 -36.62 22.50 18.53
C THR A 403 -37.10 21.38 17.59
N PRO A 404 -38.41 21.42 17.20
CA PRO A 404 -38.94 20.43 16.24
C PRO A 404 -38.14 20.38 14.93
N GLU A 405 -37.70 21.56 14.47
CA GLU A 405 -36.96 21.74 13.22
C GLU A 405 -35.58 21.05 13.27
N PHE A 406 -34.85 21.17 14.39
CA PHE A 406 -33.56 20.51 14.56
C PHE A 406 -33.71 18.98 14.67
N LYS A 407 -34.72 18.54 15.42
CA LYS A 407 -35.05 17.09 15.50
C LYS A 407 -35.38 16.53 14.14
N LEU A 408 -36.16 17.24 13.33
CA LEU A 408 -36.52 16.85 11.97
C LEU A 408 -35.28 16.84 11.05
N ALA A 409 -34.46 17.89 11.07
CA ALA A 409 -33.22 17.97 10.27
C ALA A 409 -32.23 16.85 10.64
N THR A 410 -32.05 16.60 11.95
CA THR A 410 -31.15 15.53 12.44
C THR A 410 -31.66 14.14 12.03
N ARG A 411 -32.97 13.91 12.13
CA ARG A 411 -33.60 12.68 11.68
C ARG A 411 -33.44 12.47 10.18
N ALA A 412 -33.69 13.50 9.36
CA ALA A 412 -33.54 13.43 7.92
C ALA A 412 -32.10 13.11 7.46
N VAL A 413 -31.08 13.69 8.13
CA VAL A 413 -29.66 13.34 7.91
C VAL A 413 -29.39 11.92 8.36
N GLY A 414 -29.91 11.50 9.52
CA GLY A 414 -29.74 10.14 10.04
C GLY A 414 -30.33 9.07 9.13
N GLU A 415 -31.53 9.29 8.60
CA GLU A 415 -32.22 8.39 7.65
C GLU A 415 -31.45 8.30 6.34
N ALA A 416 -30.95 9.41 5.79
CA ALA A 416 -30.15 9.41 4.55
C ALA A 416 -28.83 8.66 4.74
N VAL A 417 -28.11 8.87 5.85
CA VAL A 417 -26.88 8.15 6.20
C VAL A 417 -27.16 6.67 6.46
N GLY A 418 -28.29 6.34 7.10
CA GLY A 418 -28.75 4.98 7.32
C GLY A 418 -28.95 4.23 5.99
N ALA A 419 -29.65 4.84 5.04
CA ALA A 419 -29.89 4.28 3.71
C ALA A 419 -28.59 4.08 2.89
N GLU A 420 -27.64 5.01 3.01
CA GLU A 420 -26.30 4.85 2.40
C GLU A 420 -25.54 3.68 3.03
N LYS A 421 -25.51 3.60 4.37
CA LYS A 421 -24.86 2.50 5.09
C LYS A 421 -25.47 1.15 4.78
N GLU A 422 -26.79 1.05 4.76
CA GLU A 422 -27.50 -0.20 4.44
C GLU A 422 -27.13 -0.68 3.03
N ALA A 423 -27.06 0.24 2.07
CA ALA A 423 -26.63 -0.08 0.72
C ALA A 423 -25.18 -0.61 0.65
N VAL A 424 -24.27 0.00 1.41
CA VAL A 424 -22.87 -0.46 1.53
C VAL A 424 -22.81 -1.82 2.24
N MET A 425 -23.63 -2.02 3.28
CA MET A 425 -23.68 -3.28 4.02
C MET A 425 -24.21 -4.43 3.15
N LYS A 426 -25.28 -4.22 2.38
CA LYS A 426 -25.80 -5.24 1.44
C LYS A 426 -24.76 -5.65 0.40
N ALA A 427 -23.98 -4.69 -0.13
CA ALA A 427 -22.88 -5.00 -1.03
C ALA A 427 -21.74 -5.77 -0.33
N ALA A 428 -21.46 -5.46 0.94
CA ALA A 428 -20.43 -6.15 1.74
C ALA A 428 -20.91 -7.54 2.19
N GLU A 429 -22.19 -7.73 2.54
CA GLU A 429 -22.76 -9.03 2.91
C GLU A 429 -22.72 -10.00 1.74
N ALA A 430 -22.96 -9.53 0.52
CA ALA A 430 -22.80 -10.36 -0.67
C ALA A 430 -21.35 -10.87 -0.83
N LEU A 431 -20.35 -10.08 -0.44
CA LEU A 431 -18.94 -10.47 -0.36
C LEU A 431 -18.69 -11.55 0.71
N VAL A 432 -19.23 -11.34 1.91
CA VAL A 432 -19.04 -12.27 3.05
C VAL A 432 -19.69 -13.62 2.76
N MET A 433 -20.87 -13.66 2.13
CA MET A 433 -21.55 -14.93 1.78
C MET A 433 -20.76 -15.73 0.75
N VAL A 434 -20.03 -15.09 -0.17
CA VAL A 434 -19.16 -15.79 -1.11
C VAL A 434 -17.98 -16.46 -0.36
N PHE A 435 -17.41 -15.79 0.65
CA PHE A 435 -16.31 -16.34 1.46
C PHE A 435 -16.77 -17.37 2.52
N ALA A 436 -17.98 -17.21 3.08
CA ALA A 436 -18.50 -18.12 4.11
C ALA A 436 -19.05 -19.44 3.53
N GLY A 437 -19.60 -19.42 2.32
CA GLY A 437 -20.10 -20.62 1.64
C GLY A 437 -19.00 -21.63 1.29
N GLU A 438 -17.74 -21.20 1.21
CA GLU A 438 -16.60 -22.06 0.90
C GLU A 438 -16.01 -22.78 2.13
N LYS A 439 -16.06 -22.14 3.32
CA LYS A 439 -15.65 -22.81 4.58
C LYS A 439 -16.61 -23.90 5.04
N ALA A 440 -17.85 -23.89 4.57
CA ALA A 440 -18.83 -24.94 4.90
C ALA A 440 -18.69 -26.18 3.99
N ASN A 441 -17.94 -26.10 2.89
CA ASN A 441 -17.74 -27.19 1.92
C ASN A 441 -16.31 -27.77 1.96
N GLN A 442 -15.47 -27.34 2.89
CA GLN A 442 -14.17 -27.93 3.26
C GLN A 442 -14.27 -28.64 4.63
#